data_51b5919069b781ff0e52a2287e267a08
#
_entry.id   51b5919069b781ff0e52a2287e267a08
#
_cell.length_a   1.000
_cell.length_b   1.000
_cell.length_c   1.000
_cell.angle_alpha   90.00
_cell.angle_beta   90.00
_cell.angle_gamma   90.00
#
_symmetry.space_group_name_H-M   'P 1'
#
loop_
_entity.id
_entity.type
_entity.pdbx_description
1 polymer ?
#
loop_
_entity_poly.entity_id
_entity_poly.type
_entity_poly.pdbx_seq_one_letter_code
_entity_poly.pdbx_strand_id
1 'polypeptide(L)'
;CKLKKSETPDGRQGYSVLLFSMSRGELEKQLETRVGQCILTCPTTAVFSGLDGEDMIPLGKNLRYFGDGYQISKQIDGKRFWRIPVMDGEFLCEEKTARIPAIGGGNFLVLAKDRGVCLKACEIAIESIKNHPNVITPFPGGVVRSGSKVGSKYKFLIASTNDEFCPTLKTSANTRLGSNVGCVMEIVINGLERKDIENAMKTAISALTKMKSNKDIVGIHIKPDFPITPDIKINNNFDKSIKKLSE
;
A
#
# COMPACT_ATOMS: atom_id res chain seq x y z
N CYS A 1 -3.74 4.08 -2.73
CA CYS A 1 -3.31 5.42 -2.33
C CYS A 1 -3.64 5.68 -0.86
N LYS A 2 -2.95 6.63 -0.26
CA LYS A 2 -3.18 7.07 1.13
C LYS A 2 -3.50 8.55 1.14
N LEU A 3 -4.48 8.94 1.95
CA LEU A 3 -4.86 10.32 2.18
C LEU A 3 -4.32 10.79 3.54
N LYS A 4 -3.65 11.94 3.57
CA LYS A 4 -3.20 12.62 4.79
C LYS A 4 -3.63 14.09 4.70
N LYS A 5 -4.25 14.62 5.76
CA LYS A 5 -4.54 16.06 5.82
C LYS A 5 -3.28 16.87 5.66
N SER A 6 -3.33 17.92 4.85
CA SER A 6 -2.21 18.79 4.51
C SER A 6 -2.71 20.19 4.21
N GLU A 7 -1.89 21.19 4.41
CA GLU A 7 -2.13 22.52 3.85
C GLU A 7 -1.69 22.51 2.39
N THR A 8 -2.44 23.19 1.55
CA THR A 8 -2.14 23.32 0.13
C THR A 8 -1.44 24.64 -0.18
N PRO A 9 -0.66 24.73 -1.29
CA PRO A 9 0.03 25.98 -1.65
C PRO A 9 -0.89 27.18 -1.85
N ASP A 10 -2.18 26.96 -2.07
CA ASP A 10 -3.20 28.01 -2.17
C ASP A 10 -3.85 28.37 -0.81
N GLY A 11 -3.30 27.89 0.30
CA GLY A 11 -3.75 28.20 1.66
C GLY A 11 -5.02 27.48 2.12
N ARG A 12 -5.55 26.56 1.31
CA ARG A 12 -6.72 25.76 1.68
C ARG A 12 -6.31 24.48 2.40
N GLN A 13 -7.22 23.98 3.20
CA GLN A 13 -7.08 22.62 3.74
C GLN A 13 -7.24 21.58 2.62
N GLY A 14 -6.35 20.62 2.55
CA GLY A 14 -6.37 19.58 1.53
C GLY A 14 -5.90 18.24 2.04
N TYR A 15 -5.58 17.36 1.10
CA TYR A 15 -5.08 16.02 1.38
C TYR A 15 -3.87 15.72 0.51
N SER A 16 -2.81 15.21 1.12
CA SER A 16 -1.71 14.57 0.39
C SER A 16 -2.11 13.15 0.01
N VAL A 17 -1.89 12.78 -1.24
CA VAL A 17 -2.22 11.48 -1.81
C VAL A 17 -0.95 10.82 -2.34
N LEU A 18 -0.62 9.63 -1.86
CA LEU A 18 0.48 8.83 -2.39
C LEU A 18 -0.08 7.77 -3.35
N LEU A 19 0.47 7.72 -4.56
CA LEU A 19 0.20 6.70 -5.56
C LEU A 19 1.45 5.83 -5.73
N PHE A 20 1.26 4.52 -5.76
CA PHE A 20 2.32 3.55 -6.00
C PHE A 20 2.01 2.76 -7.27
N SER A 21 3.03 2.49 -8.07
CA SER A 21 2.94 1.63 -9.25
C SER A 21 4.25 0.89 -9.48
N MET A 22 4.19 -0.23 -10.20
CA MET A 22 5.37 -1.05 -10.52
C MET A 22 6.18 -0.48 -11.69
N SER A 23 5.62 0.43 -12.48
CA SER A 23 6.31 1.06 -13.60
C SER A 23 5.97 2.54 -13.73
N ARG A 24 6.88 3.30 -14.37
CA ARG A 24 6.69 4.72 -14.66
C ARG A 24 5.43 4.95 -15.51
N GLY A 25 5.31 4.23 -16.61
CA GLY A 25 4.18 4.43 -17.55
C GLY A 25 2.83 4.16 -16.92
N GLU A 26 2.73 3.12 -16.08
CA GLU A 26 1.50 2.84 -15.34
C GLU A 26 1.24 3.90 -14.26
N LEU A 27 2.28 4.41 -13.59
CA LEU A 27 2.12 5.49 -12.61
C LEU A 27 1.57 6.77 -13.26
N GLU A 28 2.13 7.17 -14.42
CA GLU A 28 1.67 8.33 -15.19
C GLU A 28 0.20 8.17 -15.61
N LYS A 29 -0.16 7.02 -16.16
CA LYS A 29 -1.53 6.69 -16.55
C LYS A 29 -2.51 6.72 -15.37
N GLN A 30 -2.15 6.10 -14.25
CA GLN A 30 -2.98 6.08 -13.05
C GLN A 30 -3.14 7.46 -12.43
N LEU A 31 -2.07 8.27 -12.43
CA LEU A 31 -2.11 9.65 -11.96
C LEU A 31 -3.09 10.47 -12.81
N GLU A 32 -2.92 10.48 -14.13
CA GLU A 32 -3.76 11.21 -15.07
C GLU A 32 -5.23 10.79 -14.93
N THR A 33 -5.50 9.47 -14.95
CA THR A 33 -6.87 8.95 -14.83
C THR A 33 -7.52 9.35 -13.51
N ARG A 34 -6.82 9.22 -12.39
CA ARG A 34 -7.38 9.53 -11.06
C ARG A 34 -7.57 11.02 -10.85
N VAL A 35 -6.60 11.83 -11.26
CA VAL A 35 -6.75 13.29 -11.16
C VAL A 35 -7.88 13.78 -12.07
N GLY A 36 -7.96 13.30 -13.32
CA GLY A 36 -9.01 13.68 -14.25
C GLY A 36 -10.39 13.22 -13.82
N GLN A 37 -10.53 11.99 -13.31
CA GLN A 37 -11.85 11.41 -13.01
C GLN A 37 -12.31 11.59 -11.56
N CYS A 38 -11.40 11.84 -10.62
CA CYS A 38 -11.79 11.92 -9.21
C CYS A 38 -11.54 13.30 -8.59
N ILE A 39 -10.61 14.10 -9.13
CA ILE A 39 -10.28 15.40 -8.56
C ILE A 39 -10.82 16.53 -9.43
N LEU A 40 -10.52 16.55 -10.73
CA LEU A 40 -11.04 17.58 -11.65
C LEU A 40 -12.58 17.60 -11.70
N THR A 41 -13.22 16.46 -11.50
CA THR A 41 -14.68 16.33 -11.44
C THR A 41 -15.30 16.74 -10.10
N CYS A 42 -14.48 16.88 -9.05
CA CYS A 42 -14.95 17.27 -7.71
C CYS A 42 -14.96 18.80 -7.58
N PRO A 43 -16.07 19.42 -7.17
CA PRO A 43 -16.19 20.87 -7.06
C PRO A 43 -15.11 21.51 -6.18
N THR A 44 -14.66 22.70 -6.58
CA THR A 44 -13.71 23.58 -5.85
C THR A 44 -12.31 22.99 -5.62
N THR A 45 -11.94 21.92 -6.29
CA THR A 45 -10.63 21.28 -6.10
C THR A 45 -9.50 21.95 -6.88
N ALA A 46 -8.28 21.71 -6.44
CA ALA A 46 -7.03 22.01 -7.14
C ALA A 46 -6.03 20.88 -6.85
N VAL A 47 -4.98 20.75 -7.65
CA VAL A 47 -3.96 19.73 -7.46
C VAL A 47 -2.55 20.28 -7.62
N PHE A 48 -1.67 19.90 -6.69
CA PHE A 48 -0.28 20.34 -6.62
C PHE A 48 0.64 19.14 -6.45
N SER A 49 1.93 19.32 -6.78
CA SER A 49 2.95 18.33 -6.46
C SER A 49 3.09 18.21 -4.95
N GLY A 50 3.01 16.99 -4.45
CA GLY A 50 3.17 16.68 -3.01
C GLY A 50 4.56 16.14 -2.65
N LEU A 51 5.45 16.01 -3.63
CA LEU A 51 6.81 15.52 -3.48
C LEU A 51 7.77 16.46 -4.22
N ASP A 52 8.95 16.64 -3.64
CA ASP A 52 10.09 17.24 -4.31
C ASP A 52 10.98 16.13 -4.88
N GLY A 53 11.56 16.37 -6.05
CA GLY A 53 12.44 15.42 -6.71
C GLY A 53 12.81 15.85 -8.13
N GLU A 54 13.85 15.27 -8.69
CA GLU A 54 14.34 15.57 -10.04
C GLU A 54 13.56 14.82 -11.13
N ASP A 55 13.07 13.63 -10.80
CA ASP A 55 12.32 12.78 -11.75
C ASP A 55 10.85 13.20 -11.80
N MET A 56 10.54 14.02 -12.79
CA MET A 56 9.23 14.64 -12.95
C MET A 56 8.37 13.87 -13.95
N ILE A 57 7.10 13.73 -13.62
CA ILE A 57 6.07 13.17 -14.49
C ILE A 57 4.99 14.23 -14.81
N PRO A 58 4.36 14.14 -15.98
CA PRO A 58 3.32 15.11 -16.36
C PRO A 58 2.08 14.96 -15.47
N LEU A 59 1.50 16.12 -15.11
CA LEU A 59 0.23 16.22 -14.41
C LEU A 59 -0.65 17.20 -15.17
N GLY A 60 -0.65 18.48 -14.86
CA GLY A 60 -1.38 19.49 -15.57
C GLY A 60 -0.96 19.65 -17.04
N LYS A 61 0.27 19.23 -17.37
CA LYS A 61 0.74 19.21 -18.76
C LYS A 61 -0.20 18.42 -19.69
N ASN A 62 -0.78 17.32 -19.22
CA ASN A 62 -1.71 16.50 -19.98
C ASN A 62 -3.17 16.93 -19.75
N LEU A 63 -3.54 17.17 -18.49
CA LEU A 63 -4.91 17.54 -18.11
C LEU A 63 -5.37 18.87 -18.72
N ARG A 64 -4.46 19.79 -19.02
CA ARG A 64 -4.77 21.10 -19.63
C ARG A 64 -5.60 21.03 -20.89
N TYR A 65 -5.46 19.94 -21.68
CA TYR A 65 -6.18 19.77 -22.93
C TYR A 65 -7.70 19.63 -22.73
N PHE A 66 -8.14 19.29 -21.53
CA PHE A 66 -9.55 19.34 -21.18
C PHE A 66 -10.15 20.76 -21.33
N GLY A 67 -9.33 21.81 -21.23
CA GLY A 67 -9.75 23.19 -21.42
C GLY A 67 -10.00 23.62 -22.87
N ASP A 68 -9.78 22.73 -23.84
CA ASP A 68 -10.10 22.93 -25.27
C ASP A 68 -9.62 24.27 -25.87
N GLY A 69 -8.41 24.69 -25.46
CA GLY A 69 -7.81 25.96 -25.92
C GLY A 69 -8.07 27.18 -25.03
N TYR A 70 -9.03 27.09 -24.10
CA TYR A 70 -9.32 28.17 -23.15
C TYR A 70 -8.47 28.13 -21.89
N GLN A 71 -7.69 27.05 -21.68
CA GLN A 71 -6.76 26.98 -20.56
C GLN A 71 -5.65 28.02 -20.67
N ILE A 72 -5.27 28.62 -19.55
CA ILE A 72 -4.16 29.56 -19.46
C ILE A 72 -3.10 29.03 -18.48
N SER A 73 -1.86 29.45 -18.67
CA SER A 73 -0.80 29.10 -17.72
C SER A 73 -0.17 30.31 -17.08
N LYS A 74 0.31 30.14 -15.86
CA LYS A 74 1.12 31.11 -15.13
C LYS A 74 2.33 30.43 -14.53
N GLN A 75 3.45 31.14 -14.51
CA GLN A 75 4.66 30.70 -13.82
C GLN A 75 4.77 31.44 -12.49
N ILE A 76 4.93 30.70 -11.39
CA ILE A 76 5.05 31.23 -10.03
C ILE A 76 6.19 30.44 -9.36
N ASP A 77 7.19 31.14 -8.85
CA ASP A 77 8.36 30.56 -8.15
C ASP A 77 9.03 29.40 -8.94
N GLY A 78 9.20 29.59 -10.25
CA GLY A 78 9.81 28.58 -11.12
C GLY A 78 8.91 27.39 -11.50
N LYS A 79 7.71 27.30 -10.95
CA LYS A 79 6.72 26.27 -11.24
C LYS A 79 5.66 26.79 -12.18
N ARG A 80 5.23 25.96 -13.14
CA ARG A 80 4.13 26.29 -14.05
C ARG A 80 2.84 25.69 -13.54
N PHE A 81 1.81 26.53 -13.49
CA PHE A 81 0.44 26.14 -13.14
C PHE A 81 -0.48 26.33 -14.34
N TRP A 82 -1.44 25.44 -14.49
CA TRP A 82 -2.50 25.53 -15.48
C TRP A 82 -3.82 25.85 -14.79
N ARG A 83 -4.52 26.83 -15.33
CA ARG A 83 -5.90 27.16 -14.99
C ARG A 83 -6.78 26.61 -16.11
N ILE A 84 -7.54 25.61 -15.81
CA ILE A 84 -8.40 24.88 -16.73
C ILE A 84 -9.84 25.31 -16.44
N PRO A 85 -10.56 25.93 -17.38
CA PRO A 85 -11.95 26.34 -17.15
C PRO A 85 -12.84 25.11 -16.97
N VAL A 86 -13.68 25.16 -15.94
CA VAL A 86 -14.66 24.15 -15.58
C VAL A 86 -15.98 24.84 -15.20
N MET A 87 -17.07 24.09 -15.06
CA MET A 87 -18.41 24.69 -14.88
C MET A 87 -18.59 25.46 -13.56
N ASP A 88 -17.83 25.12 -12.51
CA ASP A 88 -17.85 25.84 -11.23
C ASP A 88 -16.76 26.91 -11.10
N GLY A 89 -16.02 27.18 -12.18
CA GLY A 89 -14.96 28.18 -12.24
C GLY A 89 -13.70 27.69 -12.92
N GLU A 90 -12.62 27.49 -12.18
CA GLU A 90 -11.34 27.08 -12.73
C GLU A 90 -10.71 25.99 -11.88
N PHE A 91 -10.23 24.95 -12.55
CA PHE A 91 -9.39 23.94 -11.93
C PHE A 91 -7.91 24.32 -12.03
N LEU A 92 -7.27 24.54 -10.88
CA LEU A 92 -5.86 24.84 -10.81
C LEU A 92 -5.03 23.57 -10.68
N CYS A 93 -4.05 23.41 -11.56
CA CYS A 93 -3.20 22.22 -11.62
C CYS A 93 -1.74 22.57 -11.85
N GLU A 94 -0.83 22.05 -11.04
CA GLU A 94 0.61 22.15 -11.30
C GLU A 94 0.99 21.34 -12.54
N GLU A 95 1.90 21.82 -13.38
CA GLU A 95 2.24 21.21 -14.68
C GLU A 95 2.78 19.79 -14.54
N LYS A 96 3.62 19.56 -13.52
CA LYS A 96 4.31 18.29 -13.27
C LYS A 96 4.26 17.95 -11.80
N THR A 97 4.47 16.69 -11.48
CA THR A 97 4.71 16.24 -10.10
C THR A 97 5.93 15.34 -10.06
N ALA A 98 6.63 15.33 -8.94
CA ALA A 98 7.76 14.43 -8.76
C ALA A 98 7.30 12.99 -8.50
N ARG A 99 8.15 12.05 -8.88
CA ARG A 99 8.10 10.66 -8.43
C ARG A 99 9.43 10.28 -7.78
N ILE A 100 9.37 9.35 -6.85
CA ILE A 100 10.56 8.80 -6.18
C ILE A 100 10.50 7.28 -6.21
N PRO A 101 11.65 6.58 -6.18
CA PRO A 101 11.70 5.16 -5.94
C PRO A 101 11.02 4.83 -4.61
N ALA A 102 10.30 3.72 -4.58
CA ALA A 102 9.60 3.24 -3.39
C ALA A 102 9.80 1.74 -3.23
N ILE A 103 9.47 1.20 -2.08
CA ILE A 103 9.64 -0.21 -1.75
C ILE A 103 8.29 -0.88 -1.68
N GLY A 104 8.14 -1.97 -2.45
CA GLY A 104 6.96 -2.82 -2.43
C GLY A 104 7.24 -4.15 -1.75
N GLY A 105 6.28 -4.68 -0.99
CA GLY A 105 6.30 -6.07 -0.57
C GLY A 105 6.82 -6.35 0.84
N GLY A 106 6.60 -5.48 1.81
CA GLY A 106 6.68 -5.87 3.22
C GLY A 106 5.51 -6.81 3.55
N ASN A 107 5.74 -8.13 3.59
CA ASN A 107 4.68 -9.12 3.64
C ASN A 107 4.75 -9.98 4.90
N PHE A 108 3.60 -10.22 5.52
CA PHE A 108 3.49 -11.27 6.53
C PHE A 108 2.15 -12.00 6.42
N LEU A 109 2.17 -13.27 6.83
CA LEU A 109 1.00 -14.14 6.83
C LEU A 109 0.44 -14.23 8.24
N VAL A 110 -0.89 -14.18 8.36
CA VAL A 110 -1.64 -14.47 9.59
C VAL A 110 -2.25 -15.84 9.45
N LEU A 111 -1.93 -16.74 10.37
CA LEU A 111 -2.38 -18.12 10.40
C LEU A 111 -3.38 -18.31 11.55
N ALA A 112 -4.55 -18.81 11.25
CA ALA A 112 -5.60 -19.02 12.25
C ALA A 112 -6.34 -20.35 12.05
N LYS A 113 -7.09 -20.79 13.07
CA LYS A 113 -7.92 -21.98 12.99
C LYS A 113 -9.04 -21.86 11.97
N ASP A 114 -9.66 -20.69 11.90
CA ASP A 114 -10.78 -20.42 11.00
C ASP A 114 -10.68 -19.06 10.30
N ARG A 115 -11.55 -18.87 9.31
CA ARG A 115 -11.57 -17.67 8.47
C ARG A 115 -12.01 -16.42 9.23
N GLY A 116 -12.96 -16.52 10.14
CA GLY A 116 -13.50 -15.38 10.90
C GLY A 116 -12.43 -14.78 11.80
N VAL A 117 -11.73 -15.64 12.55
CA VAL A 117 -10.60 -15.22 13.41
C VAL A 117 -9.46 -14.62 12.58
N CYS A 118 -9.12 -15.26 11.45
CA CYS A 118 -8.05 -14.78 10.57
C CYS A 118 -8.34 -13.38 10.01
N LEU A 119 -9.58 -13.17 9.52
CA LEU A 119 -10.00 -11.88 8.99
C LEU A 119 -10.00 -10.81 10.08
N LYS A 120 -10.56 -11.11 11.23
CA LYS A 120 -10.60 -10.18 12.38
C LYS A 120 -9.20 -9.76 12.83
N ALA A 121 -8.26 -10.71 12.85
CA ALA A 121 -6.87 -10.43 13.15
C ALA A 121 -6.26 -9.49 12.10
N CYS A 122 -6.46 -9.76 10.82
CA CYS A 122 -5.98 -8.88 9.75
C CYS A 122 -6.57 -7.46 9.84
N GLU A 123 -7.87 -7.32 10.12
CA GLU A 123 -8.51 -6.01 10.31
C GLU A 123 -7.86 -5.21 11.45
N ILE A 124 -7.59 -5.85 12.58
CA ILE A 124 -6.93 -5.22 13.73
C ILE A 124 -5.51 -4.79 13.37
N ALA A 125 -4.76 -5.63 12.68
CA ALA A 125 -3.42 -5.32 12.23
C ALA A 125 -3.43 -4.10 11.27
N ILE A 126 -4.34 -4.08 10.30
CA ILE A 126 -4.46 -2.99 9.32
C ILE A 126 -4.89 -1.69 10.00
N GLU A 127 -5.87 -1.73 10.89
CA GLU A 127 -6.31 -0.52 11.62
C GLU A 127 -5.17 0.06 12.46
N SER A 128 -4.31 -0.78 13.06
CA SER A 128 -3.17 -0.33 13.85
C SER A 128 -2.13 0.46 13.04
N ILE A 129 -2.03 0.21 11.73
CA ILE A 129 -1.06 0.87 10.84
C ILE A 129 -1.70 1.92 9.93
N LYS A 130 -2.98 2.12 10.00
CA LYS A 130 -3.74 3.03 9.15
C LYS A 130 -3.16 4.46 9.12
N ASN A 131 -2.68 4.93 10.26
CA ASN A 131 -2.11 6.27 10.41
C ASN A 131 -0.58 6.31 10.30
N HIS A 132 0.09 5.20 10.05
CA HIS A 132 1.54 5.23 9.81
C HIS A 132 1.84 6.08 8.57
N PRO A 133 2.82 7.00 8.65
CA PRO A 133 3.21 7.80 7.49
C PRO A 133 3.84 6.93 6.41
N ASN A 134 3.81 7.40 5.19
CA ASN A 134 4.58 6.89 4.06
C ASN A 134 4.36 5.42 3.68
N VAL A 135 3.36 4.74 4.23
CA VAL A 135 3.03 3.34 3.89
C VAL A 135 1.59 3.20 3.42
N ILE A 136 1.36 2.22 2.57
CA ILE A 136 0.03 1.78 2.15
C ILE A 136 -0.11 0.26 2.24
N THR A 137 -1.34 -0.20 2.40
CA THR A 137 -1.75 -1.59 2.14
C THR A 137 -2.47 -1.59 0.78
N PRO A 138 -1.82 -2.05 -0.32
CA PRO A 138 -2.28 -1.78 -1.67
C PRO A 138 -3.53 -2.55 -2.10
N PHE A 139 -3.92 -3.59 -1.36
CA PHE A 139 -5.05 -4.44 -1.70
C PHE A 139 -6.35 -3.99 -1.03
N PRO A 140 -7.53 -4.38 -1.58
CA PRO A 140 -8.81 -4.01 -1.00
C PRO A 140 -8.95 -4.41 0.47
N GLY A 141 -9.31 -3.45 1.33
CA GLY A 141 -9.35 -3.66 2.78
C GLY A 141 -8.00 -3.97 3.43
N GLY A 142 -6.89 -3.94 2.67
CA GLY A 142 -5.55 -4.25 3.13
C GLY A 142 -5.24 -5.74 3.27
N VAL A 143 -6.21 -6.63 3.07
CA VAL A 143 -6.07 -8.08 3.24
C VAL A 143 -5.94 -8.77 1.90
N VAL A 144 -4.98 -9.69 1.78
CA VAL A 144 -4.78 -10.53 0.60
C VAL A 144 -5.25 -11.95 0.89
N ARG A 145 -6.25 -12.38 0.15
CA ARG A 145 -6.80 -13.74 0.23
C ARG A 145 -6.00 -14.75 -0.57
N SER A 146 -5.51 -14.32 -1.75
CA SER A 146 -4.92 -15.25 -2.73
C SER A 146 -3.61 -15.85 -2.22
N GLY A 147 -2.77 -15.05 -1.57
CA GLY A 147 -1.40 -15.42 -1.27
C GLY A 147 -0.63 -15.78 -2.56
N SER A 148 0.62 -15.47 -2.64
CA SER A 148 1.40 -15.84 -3.82
C SER A 148 2.82 -16.26 -3.48
N LYS A 149 3.40 -17.09 -4.33
CA LYS A 149 4.83 -17.35 -4.42
C LYS A 149 5.33 -16.94 -5.79
N VAL A 150 6.63 -16.64 -5.89
CA VAL A 150 7.29 -16.37 -7.17
C VAL A 150 7.38 -17.67 -7.99
N GLY A 151 7.15 -17.53 -9.30
CA GLY A 151 7.18 -18.65 -10.23
C GLY A 151 5.88 -19.42 -10.33
N SER A 152 5.80 -20.24 -11.36
CA SER A 152 4.64 -21.07 -11.70
C SER A 152 5.08 -22.25 -12.57
N LYS A 153 4.27 -23.31 -12.59
CA LYS A 153 4.40 -24.37 -13.60
C LYS A 153 4.09 -23.86 -15.01
N TYR A 154 3.32 -22.79 -15.13
CA TYR A 154 3.00 -22.15 -16.40
C TYR A 154 4.00 -21.02 -16.68
N LYS A 155 4.79 -21.15 -17.75
CA LYS A 155 5.88 -20.22 -18.08
C LYS A 155 5.46 -18.78 -18.27
N PHE A 156 4.19 -18.50 -18.59
CA PHE A 156 3.64 -17.16 -18.78
C PHE A 156 3.22 -16.49 -17.48
N LEU A 157 3.20 -17.21 -16.32
CA LEU A 157 2.85 -16.65 -15.03
C LEU A 157 4.09 -16.39 -14.18
N ILE A 158 4.23 -15.14 -13.72
CA ILE A 158 5.33 -14.70 -12.85
C ILE A 158 5.13 -15.19 -11.41
N ALA A 159 3.88 -15.35 -10.99
CA ALA A 159 3.52 -15.77 -9.64
C ALA A 159 2.39 -16.79 -9.67
N SER A 160 2.30 -17.59 -8.62
CA SER A 160 1.26 -18.63 -8.47
C SER A 160 0.84 -18.78 -7.01
N THR A 161 -0.16 -19.64 -6.76
CA THR A 161 -0.62 -20.01 -5.42
C THR A 161 0.54 -20.35 -4.49
N ASN A 162 0.54 -19.80 -3.29
CA ASN A 162 1.48 -20.16 -2.23
C ASN A 162 1.06 -21.51 -1.62
N ASP A 163 1.40 -22.59 -2.28
CA ASP A 163 0.99 -23.96 -1.95
C ASP A 163 1.48 -24.43 -0.58
N GLU A 164 2.66 -23.98 -0.13
CA GLU A 164 3.19 -24.28 1.20
C GLU A 164 2.31 -23.73 2.35
N PHE A 165 1.60 -22.62 2.09
CA PHE A 165 0.74 -21.94 3.05
C PHE A 165 -0.75 -21.97 2.66
N CYS A 166 -1.16 -22.92 1.82
CA CYS A 166 -2.54 -23.11 1.39
C CYS A 166 -3.20 -24.25 2.19
N PRO A 167 -4.15 -23.99 3.11
CA PRO A 167 -4.76 -25.03 3.94
C PRO A 167 -5.45 -26.13 3.14
N THR A 168 -6.00 -25.81 1.97
CA THR A 168 -6.68 -26.80 1.09
C THR A 168 -5.71 -27.75 0.39
N LEU A 169 -4.42 -27.44 0.39
CA LEU A 169 -3.38 -28.23 -0.26
C LEU A 169 -2.53 -29.06 0.73
N LYS A 170 -2.89 -29.09 2.03
CA LYS A 170 -2.10 -29.77 3.06
C LYS A 170 -1.74 -31.21 2.75
N THR A 171 -2.63 -31.94 2.08
CA THR A 171 -2.45 -33.36 1.73
C THR A 171 -1.80 -33.59 0.37
N SER A 172 -1.72 -32.55 -0.48
CA SER A 172 -1.28 -32.65 -1.88
C SER A 172 -0.04 -31.83 -2.22
N ALA A 173 0.40 -30.97 -1.30
CA ALA A 173 1.61 -30.15 -1.47
C ALA A 173 2.55 -30.34 -0.26
N ASN A 174 3.80 -29.91 -0.43
CA ASN A 174 4.74 -29.83 0.69
C ASN A 174 4.37 -28.65 1.59
N THR A 175 3.49 -28.90 2.56
CA THR A 175 2.93 -27.84 3.43
C THR A 175 3.85 -27.51 4.59
N ARG A 176 3.88 -26.21 4.94
CA ARG A 176 4.49 -25.69 6.17
C ARG A 176 3.47 -25.38 7.27
N LEU A 177 2.19 -25.73 7.03
CA LEU A 177 1.10 -25.48 7.95
C LEU A 177 0.91 -26.63 8.95
N GLY A 178 0.79 -26.30 10.23
CA GLY A 178 0.34 -27.23 11.25
C GLY A 178 -1.10 -27.72 11.02
N SER A 179 -1.46 -28.86 11.62
CA SER A 179 -2.80 -29.48 11.49
C SER A 179 -3.93 -28.55 11.91
N ASN A 180 -3.70 -27.70 12.90
CA ASN A 180 -4.64 -26.76 13.49
C ASN A 180 -4.84 -25.44 12.70
N VAL A 181 -4.13 -25.21 11.60
CA VAL A 181 -4.31 -24.03 10.75
C VAL A 181 -5.40 -24.28 9.72
N GLY A 182 -6.52 -23.62 9.79
CA GLY A 182 -7.63 -23.72 8.84
C GLY A 182 -7.73 -22.56 7.87
N CYS A 183 -7.07 -21.43 8.17
CA CYS A 183 -7.06 -20.24 7.31
C CYS A 183 -5.73 -19.52 7.36
N VAL A 184 -5.32 -19.00 6.22
CA VAL A 184 -4.15 -18.11 6.07
C VAL A 184 -4.56 -16.90 5.25
N MET A 185 -4.21 -15.71 5.73
CA MET A 185 -4.35 -14.44 5.00
C MET A 185 -3.04 -13.68 5.03
N GLU A 186 -2.82 -12.84 4.03
CA GLU A 186 -1.59 -12.06 3.89
C GLU A 186 -1.89 -10.58 4.05
N ILE A 187 -0.97 -9.84 4.66
CA ILE A 187 -0.93 -8.38 4.65
C ILE A 187 0.32 -7.97 3.89
N VAL A 188 0.13 -7.11 2.89
CA VAL A 188 1.21 -6.53 2.08
C VAL A 188 1.28 -5.05 2.38
N ILE A 189 2.48 -4.56 2.64
CA ILE A 189 2.76 -3.16 2.94
C ILE A 189 3.78 -2.63 1.94
N ASN A 190 3.42 -1.55 1.24
CA ASN A 190 4.35 -0.77 0.42
C ASN A 190 4.66 0.54 1.13
N GLY A 191 5.86 1.06 0.98
CA GLY A 191 6.26 2.30 1.63
C GLY A 191 7.32 3.07 0.86
N LEU A 192 7.53 4.33 1.23
CA LEU A 192 8.56 5.16 0.63
C LEU A 192 9.95 4.67 1.01
N GLU A 193 10.15 4.35 2.29
CA GLU A 193 11.41 3.86 2.82
C GLU A 193 11.23 2.52 3.53
N ARG A 194 12.31 1.76 3.60
CA ARG A 194 12.36 0.49 4.32
C ARG A 194 11.96 0.64 5.79
N LYS A 195 12.46 1.68 6.47
CA LYS A 195 12.15 1.96 7.87
C LYS A 195 10.66 2.19 8.13
N ASP A 196 9.97 2.83 7.19
CA ASP A 196 8.52 3.05 7.29
C ASP A 196 7.77 1.71 7.29
N ILE A 197 8.15 0.79 6.38
CA ILE A 197 7.56 -0.55 6.28
C ILE A 197 7.87 -1.37 7.54
N GLU A 198 9.11 -1.37 8.00
CA GLU A 198 9.52 -2.10 9.22
C GLU A 198 8.75 -1.63 10.45
N ASN A 199 8.58 -0.32 10.63
CA ASN A 199 7.82 0.23 11.74
C ASN A 199 6.33 -0.14 11.65
N ALA A 200 5.75 -0.10 10.44
CA ALA A 200 4.37 -0.53 10.23
C ALA A 200 4.21 -2.03 10.53
N MET A 201 5.11 -2.89 10.04
CA MET A 201 5.09 -4.32 10.34
C MET A 201 5.20 -4.60 11.85
N LYS A 202 6.14 -3.95 12.56
CA LYS A 202 6.28 -4.06 14.01
C LYS A 202 4.99 -3.68 14.75
N THR A 203 4.35 -2.60 14.34
CA THR A 203 3.09 -2.14 14.93
C THR A 203 1.96 -3.13 14.68
N ALA A 204 1.80 -3.60 13.44
CA ALA A 204 0.79 -4.57 13.07
C ALA A 204 0.94 -5.89 13.86
N ILE A 205 2.16 -6.43 13.91
CA ILE A 205 2.47 -7.66 14.64
C ILE A 205 2.23 -7.47 16.15
N SER A 206 2.65 -6.32 16.72
CA SER A 206 2.39 -6.02 18.13
C SER A 206 0.89 -5.92 18.45
N ALA A 207 0.07 -5.40 17.54
CA ALA A 207 -1.37 -5.37 17.71
C ALA A 207 -1.97 -6.78 17.74
N LEU A 208 -1.49 -7.68 16.89
CA LEU A 208 -1.92 -9.08 16.86
C LEU A 208 -1.58 -9.83 18.15
N THR A 209 -0.37 -9.61 18.70
CA THR A 209 0.06 -10.27 19.95
C THR A 209 -0.72 -9.80 21.19
N LYS A 210 -1.34 -8.62 21.12
CA LYS A 210 -2.16 -8.07 22.21
C LYS A 210 -3.64 -8.46 22.16
N MET A 211 -4.06 -9.19 21.13
CA MET A 211 -5.47 -9.62 21.04
C MET A 211 -5.86 -10.54 22.19
N LYS A 212 -6.97 -10.23 22.86
CA LYS A 212 -7.49 -11.01 24.00
C LYS A 212 -7.94 -12.43 23.62
N SER A 213 -8.31 -12.66 22.35
CA SER A 213 -8.72 -13.97 21.81
C SER A 213 -7.57 -14.74 21.13
N ASN A 214 -6.38 -14.66 21.67
CA ASN A 214 -5.14 -15.12 21.03
C ASN A 214 -5.07 -16.65 20.82
N LYS A 215 -5.97 -17.44 21.42
CA LYS A 215 -5.93 -18.93 21.37
C LYS A 215 -6.23 -19.50 19.96
N ASP A 216 -6.86 -18.71 19.10
CA ASP A 216 -7.28 -19.15 17.76
C ASP A 216 -6.41 -18.58 16.64
N ILE A 217 -5.49 -17.64 16.95
CA ILE A 217 -4.39 -17.26 16.09
C ILE A 217 -3.26 -18.26 16.33
N VAL A 218 -2.95 -19.04 15.32
CA VAL A 218 -1.97 -20.13 15.40
C VAL A 218 -0.55 -19.61 15.20
N GLY A 219 -0.37 -18.57 14.39
CA GLY A 219 0.95 -18.01 14.14
C GLY A 219 0.97 -16.81 13.21
N ILE A 220 2.12 -16.20 13.11
CA ILE A 220 2.46 -15.14 12.15
C ILE A 220 3.74 -15.58 11.44
N HIS A 221 3.72 -15.54 10.12
CA HIS A 221 4.90 -15.89 9.31
C HIS A 221 5.31 -14.68 8.46
N ILE A 222 6.56 -14.24 8.63
CA ILE A 222 7.15 -13.17 7.83
C ILE A 222 7.80 -13.80 6.60
N LYS A 223 7.43 -13.35 5.40
CA LYS A 223 8.01 -13.86 4.16
C LYS A 223 9.47 -13.41 4.02
N PRO A 224 10.40 -14.32 3.70
CA PRO A 224 11.84 -14.02 3.62
C PRO A 224 12.23 -13.16 2.40
N ASP A 225 11.35 -13.05 1.40
CA ASP A 225 11.60 -12.31 0.16
C ASP A 225 11.66 -10.78 0.35
N PHE A 226 11.18 -10.28 1.48
CA PHE A 226 11.48 -8.92 1.89
C PHE A 226 12.89 -8.91 2.49
N PRO A 227 13.83 -8.09 1.99
CA PRO A 227 15.18 -8.01 2.53
C PRO A 227 15.15 -7.35 3.91
N ILE A 228 14.66 -8.09 4.90
CA ILE A 228 14.76 -7.72 6.30
C ILE A 228 16.20 -7.97 6.69
N THR A 229 16.94 -6.92 7.03
CA THR A 229 18.26 -7.12 7.64
C THR A 229 18.12 -7.86 8.95
N PRO A 230 19.14 -8.68 9.35
CA PRO A 230 19.17 -9.42 10.61
C PRO A 230 18.94 -8.58 11.86
N ASP A 231 18.94 -7.26 11.72
CA ASP A 231 18.80 -6.30 12.83
C ASP A 231 17.36 -6.02 13.29
N ILE A 232 16.33 -6.60 12.66
CA ILE A 232 15.05 -6.72 13.35
C ILE A 232 15.23 -7.81 14.42
N LYS A 233 15.86 -7.43 15.53
CA LYS A 233 15.71 -8.16 16.79
C LYS A 233 14.22 -8.06 17.16
N ILE A 234 13.43 -9.01 16.67
CA ILE A 234 12.16 -9.36 17.29
C ILE A 234 12.58 -9.72 18.72
N ASN A 235 12.14 -8.92 19.67
CA ASN A 235 12.50 -9.08 21.07
C ASN A 235 12.37 -10.56 21.44
N ASN A 236 13.36 -11.17 22.12
CA ASN A 236 13.42 -12.62 22.43
C ASN A 236 12.16 -13.20 23.09
N ASN A 237 11.26 -12.34 23.60
CA ASN A 237 9.91 -12.71 24.04
C ASN A 237 8.96 -13.09 22.89
N PHE A 238 9.25 -12.69 21.66
CA PHE A 238 8.42 -12.99 20.49
C PHE A 238 8.71 -14.40 19.95
N ASP A 239 9.99 -14.78 19.90
CA ASP A 239 10.39 -16.15 19.54
C ASP A 239 9.86 -17.19 20.56
N LYS A 240 9.82 -16.85 21.84
CA LYS A 240 9.19 -17.69 22.86
C LYS A 240 7.69 -17.78 22.72
N SER A 241 7.02 -16.73 22.26
CA SER A 241 5.57 -16.73 22.01
C SER A 241 5.22 -17.53 20.74
N ILE A 242 6.03 -17.44 19.69
CA ILE A 242 5.84 -18.25 18.47
C ILE A 242 6.14 -19.72 18.74
N LYS A 243 7.23 -20.05 19.45
CA LYS A 243 7.54 -21.43 19.87
C LYS A 243 6.46 -22.02 20.78
N LYS A 244 5.91 -21.26 21.73
CA LYS A 244 4.80 -21.70 22.59
C LYS A 244 3.47 -21.89 21.87
N LEU A 245 3.32 -21.33 20.66
CA LEU A 245 2.13 -21.52 19.82
C LEU A 245 2.31 -22.69 18.83
N SER A 246 3.53 -23.25 18.71
CA SER A 246 3.87 -24.39 17.86
C SER A 246 4.01 -25.73 18.64
N GLU A 247 3.98 -25.70 19.97
CA GLU A 247 3.80 -26.85 20.88
C GLU A 247 2.32 -26.97 21.28
#